data_9132219a39768c9f3ffd2f7d9643cbea
#
_entry.id   9132219a39768c9f3ffd2f7d9643cbea
#
_cell.length_a   1.000
_cell.length_b   1.000
_cell.length_c   1.000
_cell.angle_alpha   90.00
_cell.angle_beta   90.00
_cell.angle_gamma   90.00
#
_symmetry.space_group_name_H-M   'P 1'
#
loop_
_entity.id
_entity.type
_entity.pdbx_description
1 polymer ?
#
loop_
_entity_poly.entity_id
_entity_poly.type
_entity_poly.pdbx_seq_one_letter_code
_entity_poly.pdbx_strand_id
1 'polypeptide(L)'
;MMPRRDKWCKFLLGLFTGAAIAYTIKKRMHSKSLPKPLKSIPVRFRPKKAPPKVKCIYPDRQTFAFRHDSPIWIEFDTPMNNATITKETVIVRSSVSNERVEGVVDAGSRMLMFRPSGEYPMGDSGAEITINLLGTETGSGFIMGENGIPLDGDNDGKPGGNFKYTYRIIK
;
A
#
# COMPACT_ATOMS: atom_id res chain seq x y z
N MET A 1 24.23 21.68 -5.07
CA MET A 1 22.90 21.16 -5.51
C MET A 1 22.94 19.65 -5.28
N MET A 2 22.42 19.15 -4.14
CA MET A 2 22.49 17.73 -3.76
C MET A 2 21.29 16.98 -4.32
N PRO A 3 21.46 15.77 -4.90
CA PRO A 3 20.35 14.97 -5.39
C PRO A 3 19.52 14.41 -4.23
N ARG A 4 18.21 14.59 -4.29
CA ARG A 4 17.25 13.94 -3.38
C ARG A 4 17.35 12.41 -3.57
N ARG A 5 17.61 11.74 -2.47
CA ARG A 5 17.61 10.26 -2.41
C ARG A 5 16.16 9.77 -2.50
N ASP A 6 15.75 9.37 -3.69
CA ASP A 6 14.49 8.69 -3.90
C ASP A 6 14.52 7.33 -3.19
N LYS A 7 13.57 7.15 -2.27
CA LYS A 7 13.43 5.89 -1.54
C LYS A 7 12.78 4.86 -2.46
N TRP A 8 13.58 3.99 -3.00
CA TRP A 8 13.13 2.84 -3.79
C TRP A 8 12.26 1.91 -2.93
N CYS A 9 11.05 1.60 -3.41
CA CYS A 9 10.27 0.48 -2.91
C CYS A 9 11.01 -0.82 -3.25
N LYS A 10 11.74 -1.37 -2.28
CA LYS A 10 12.43 -2.66 -2.47
C LYS A 10 11.42 -3.78 -2.25
N PHE A 11 10.95 -4.39 -3.33
CA PHE A 11 10.24 -5.66 -3.27
C PHE A 11 11.22 -6.77 -2.88
N LEU A 12 11.10 -7.26 -1.64
CA LEU A 12 11.80 -8.47 -1.23
C LEU A 12 10.97 -9.70 -1.67
N LEU A 13 11.37 -10.30 -2.80
CA LEU A 13 10.98 -11.68 -3.10
C LEU A 13 11.75 -12.61 -2.14
N GLY A 14 11.10 -12.99 -1.06
CA GLY A 14 11.61 -13.98 -0.12
C GLY A 14 11.42 -15.40 -0.66
N LEU A 15 12.46 -16.00 -1.19
CA LEU A 15 12.54 -17.44 -1.44
C LEU A 15 12.66 -18.17 -0.09
N PHE A 16 11.66 -18.95 0.25
CA PHE A 16 11.72 -19.90 1.37
C PHE A 16 12.63 -21.07 0.98
N THR A 17 13.82 -21.15 1.58
CA THR A 17 14.57 -22.40 1.68
C THR A 17 14.67 -22.79 3.14
N GLY A 18 13.95 -23.83 3.51
CA GLY A 18 14.04 -24.43 4.83
C GLY A 18 15.36 -25.17 5.00
N ALA A 19 16.07 -24.90 6.08
CA ALA A 19 17.10 -25.78 6.61
C ALA A 19 16.99 -25.77 8.12
N ALA A 20 16.50 -26.87 8.67
CA ALA A 20 16.53 -27.17 10.10
C ALA A 20 17.98 -27.48 10.51
N ILE A 21 18.55 -26.65 11.37
CA ILE A 21 19.79 -26.99 12.08
C ILE A 21 19.44 -27.19 13.55
N ALA A 22 19.39 -28.46 13.95
CA ALA A 22 19.33 -28.86 15.34
C ALA A 22 20.71 -28.69 15.96
N TYR A 23 20.87 -27.78 16.91
CA TYR A 23 22.06 -27.68 17.74
C TYR A 23 21.74 -28.10 19.16
N THR A 24 22.20 -29.33 19.52
CA THR A 24 22.23 -29.85 20.89
C THR A 24 23.37 -29.18 21.65
N ILE A 25 23.07 -28.33 22.60
CA ILE A 25 24.06 -27.86 23.58
C ILE A 25 23.82 -28.52 24.92
N LYS A 26 24.82 -29.28 25.31
CA LYS A 26 24.94 -30.08 26.54
C LYS A 26 25.06 -29.18 27.77
N LYS A 27 24.20 -29.44 28.70
CA LYS A 27 24.06 -28.97 30.08
C LYS A 27 25.39 -28.72 30.80
N ARG A 28 25.60 -27.50 31.32
CA ARG A 28 26.44 -27.26 32.49
C ARG A 28 25.67 -26.37 33.47
N MET A 29 25.17 -27.03 34.52
CA MET A 29 24.54 -26.37 35.67
C MET A 29 25.62 -25.64 36.47
N HIS A 30 25.51 -24.34 36.58
CA HIS A 30 26.05 -23.58 37.71
C HIS A 30 24.92 -22.68 38.19
N SER A 31 24.47 -22.98 39.41
CA SER A 31 23.48 -22.19 40.13
C SER A 31 24.06 -20.81 40.44
N LYS A 32 23.69 -19.81 39.64
CA LYS A 32 23.79 -18.42 40.05
C LYS A 32 22.36 -17.89 40.21
N SER A 33 22.09 -17.34 41.38
CA SER A 33 20.83 -16.72 41.76
C SER A 33 20.32 -15.84 40.63
N LEU A 34 19.13 -16.18 40.14
CA LEU A 34 18.43 -15.41 39.13
C LEU A 34 18.24 -13.95 39.61
N PRO A 35 18.66 -12.95 38.84
CA PRO A 35 18.31 -11.58 39.15
C PRO A 35 16.78 -11.46 39.17
N LYS A 36 16.26 -10.76 40.22
CA LYS A 36 14.83 -10.50 40.36
C LYS A 36 14.29 -9.94 39.01
N PRO A 37 13.14 -10.44 38.53
CA PRO A 37 12.56 -9.94 37.29
C PRO A 37 12.34 -8.43 37.44
N LEU A 38 12.98 -7.66 36.56
CA LEU A 38 12.69 -6.23 36.42
C LEU A 38 11.19 -6.13 36.16
N LYS A 39 10.47 -5.40 37.04
CA LYS A 39 9.07 -5.07 36.81
C LYS A 39 9.00 -4.44 35.43
N SER A 40 8.40 -5.17 34.48
CA SER A 40 8.13 -4.65 33.15
C SER A 40 7.24 -3.44 33.31
N ILE A 41 7.80 -2.25 33.12
CA ILE A 41 7.02 -1.03 32.98
C ILE A 41 6.20 -1.26 31.70
N PRO A 42 4.87 -1.28 31.78
CA PRO A 42 4.06 -1.41 30.57
C PRO A 42 4.29 -0.13 29.76
N VAL A 43 5.18 -0.20 28.77
CA VAL A 43 5.29 0.85 27.76
C VAL A 43 3.95 0.83 27.03
N ARG A 44 3.02 1.66 27.47
CA ARG A 44 1.80 1.96 26.71
C ARG A 44 2.24 2.68 25.45
N PHE A 45 2.65 1.94 24.43
CA PHE A 45 2.63 2.43 23.07
C PHE A 45 1.17 2.75 22.75
N ARG A 46 0.77 3.99 23.00
CA ARG A 46 -0.40 4.53 22.30
C ARG A 46 0.09 4.76 20.87
N PRO A 47 -0.37 3.96 19.90
CA PRO A 47 -0.05 4.27 18.51
C PRO A 47 -0.52 5.70 18.27
N LYS A 48 0.35 6.57 17.79
CA LYS A 48 -0.07 7.86 17.27
C LYS A 48 -1.19 7.56 16.28
N LYS A 49 -2.38 8.07 16.53
CA LYS A 49 -3.53 7.96 15.63
C LYS A 49 -3.30 8.86 14.41
N ALA A 50 -2.28 8.56 13.65
CA ALA A 50 -2.02 9.24 12.39
C ALA A 50 -2.95 8.66 11.32
N PRO A 51 -3.47 9.47 10.40
CA PRO A 51 -4.23 8.97 9.27
C PRO A 51 -3.35 8.11 8.37
N PRO A 52 -3.90 7.03 7.79
CA PRO A 52 -3.20 6.22 6.80
C PRO A 52 -2.87 7.05 5.56
N LYS A 53 -1.72 6.75 4.93
CA LYS A 53 -1.23 7.43 3.73
C LYS A 53 -0.79 6.42 2.68
N VAL A 54 -0.86 6.84 1.42
CA VAL A 54 -0.21 6.11 0.34
C VAL A 54 1.30 6.29 0.49
N LYS A 55 2.01 5.17 0.60
CA LYS A 55 3.47 5.11 0.75
C LYS A 55 4.17 5.04 -0.59
N CYS A 56 3.70 4.18 -1.47
CA CYS A 56 4.17 4.09 -2.85
C CYS A 56 3.08 3.51 -3.77
N ILE A 57 3.28 3.71 -5.07
CA ILE A 57 2.42 3.22 -6.14
C ILE A 57 3.28 2.67 -7.27
N TYR A 58 2.77 1.64 -7.94
CA TYR A 58 3.30 1.13 -9.20
C TYR A 58 2.15 1.02 -10.22
N PRO A 59 2.31 1.51 -11.44
CA PRO A 59 3.51 2.16 -11.98
C PRO A 59 3.78 3.51 -11.32
N ASP A 60 5.04 3.84 -11.11
CA ASP A 60 5.49 5.16 -10.69
C ASP A 60 5.88 6.03 -11.90
N ARG A 61 6.29 7.27 -11.65
CA ARG A 61 6.71 8.20 -12.71
C ARG A 61 7.99 7.79 -13.44
N GLN A 62 8.71 6.79 -12.95
CA GLN A 62 9.96 6.28 -13.51
C GLN A 62 9.76 4.94 -14.24
N THR A 63 8.54 4.43 -14.27
CA THR A 63 8.22 3.18 -14.96
C THR A 63 8.14 3.41 -16.47
N PHE A 64 9.13 2.92 -17.22
CA PHE A 64 9.23 3.13 -18.67
C PHE A 64 8.46 2.12 -19.51
N ALA A 65 8.15 0.95 -18.98
CA ALA A 65 7.55 -0.16 -19.73
C ALA A 65 6.35 -0.73 -18.97
N PHE A 66 5.30 0.07 -18.81
CA PHE A 66 4.06 -0.40 -18.23
C PHE A 66 3.18 -0.97 -19.34
N ARG A 67 2.86 -2.26 -19.23
CA ARG A 67 1.98 -2.93 -20.19
C ARG A 67 0.54 -2.47 -19.99
N HIS A 68 -0.20 -2.40 -21.08
CA HIS A 68 -1.60 -1.94 -21.09
C HIS A 68 -2.60 -2.88 -20.41
N ASP A 69 -2.15 -4.05 -19.93
CA ASP A 69 -2.91 -5.03 -19.15
C ASP A 69 -2.40 -5.22 -17.73
N SER A 70 -1.34 -4.49 -17.34
CA SER A 70 -0.67 -4.70 -16.05
C SER A 70 -1.48 -4.15 -14.87
N PRO A 71 -1.39 -4.80 -13.69
CA PRO A 71 -2.05 -4.31 -12.49
C PRO A 71 -1.39 -3.07 -11.92
N ILE A 72 -2.19 -2.23 -11.25
CA ILE A 72 -1.72 -1.12 -10.43
C ILE A 72 -1.57 -1.61 -8.99
N TRP A 73 -0.45 -1.28 -8.35
CA TRP A 73 -0.17 -1.62 -6.96
C TRP A 73 -0.02 -0.36 -6.13
N ILE A 74 -0.62 -0.36 -4.94
CA ILE A 74 -0.51 0.74 -3.99
C ILE A 74 -0.18 0.15 -2.62
N GLU A 75 0.87 0.69 -1.97
CA GLU A 75 1.24 0.35 -0.60
C GLU A 75 0.87 1.50 0.33
N PHE A 76 0.30 1.17 1.48
CA PHE A 76 -0.03 2.10 2.55
C PHE A 76 1.00 2.03 3.68
N ASP A 77 1.17 3.11 4.42
CA ASP A 77 2.08 3.20 5.56
C ASP A 77 1.56 2.49 6.81
N THR A 78 0.24 2.27 6.89
CA THR A 78 -0.45 1.62 8.02
C THR A 78 -1.39 0.51 7.53
N PRO A 79 -1.80 -0.44 8.41
CA PRO A 79 -2.83 -1.42 8.06
C PRO A 79 -4.17 -0.77 7.73
N MET A 80 -4.81 -1.25 6.67
CA MET A 80 -6.06 -0.76 6.12
C MET A 80 -7.24 -1.67 6.48
N ASN A 81 -8.42 -1.09 6.63
CA ASN A 81 -9.65 -1.85 6.71
C ASN A 81 -10.08 -2.31 5.31
N ASN A 82 -9.79 -3.56 4.99
CA ASN A 82 -10.04 -4.14 3.66
C ASN A 82 -11.50 -4.03 3.21
N ALA A 83 -12.46 -4.04 4.15
CA ALA A 83 -13.88 -3.91 3.83
C ALA A 83 -14.23 -2.54 3.23
N THR A 84 -13.37 -1.53 3.40
CA THR A 84 -13.57 -0.18 2.84
C THR A 84 -12.88 0.02 1.49
N ILE A 85 -12.04 -0.93 1.08
CA ILE A 85 -11.34 -0.89 -0.20
C ILE A 85 -12.15 -1.72 -1.20
N THR A 86 -13.01 -1.06 -1.93
CA THR A 86 -13.94 -1.69 -2.87
C THR A 86 -13.82 -1.03 -4.24
N LYS A 87 -14.50 -1.62 -5.23
CA LYS A 87 -14.55 -0.98 -6.55
C LYS A 87 -15.24 0.39 -6.53
N GLU A 88 -16.09 0.68 -5.55
CA GLU A 88 -16.74 1.99 -5.40
C GLU A 88 -15.79 3.06 -4.84
N THR A 89 -14.85 2.67 -4.00
CA THR A 89 -13.88 3.58 -3.36
C THR A 89 -12.53 3.66 -4.10
N VAL A 90 -12.28 2.73 -5.03
CA VAL A 90 -11.13 2.71 -5.92
C VAL A 90 -11.62 2.94 -7.36
N ILE A 91 -11.32 4.09 -7.92
CA ILE A 91 -11.83 4.50 -9.23
C ILE A 91 -10.65 4.66 -10.19
N VAL A 92 -10.63 3.88 -11.25
CA VAL A 92 -9.64 3.98 -12.34
C VAL A 92 -10.33 4.49 -13.60
N ARG A 93 -9.73 5.48 -14.25
CA ARG A 93 -10.25 6.08 -15.50
C ARG A 93 -9.15 6.22 -16.54
N SER A 94 -9.53 6.10 -17.81
CA SER A 94 -8.68 6.42 -18.95
C SER A 94 -9.06 7.79 -19.51
N SER A 95 -8.08 8.56 -19.96
CA SER A 95 -8.30 9.84 -20.64
C SER A 95 -8.99 9.71 -21.99
N VAL A 96 -8.95 8.52 -22.58
CA VAL A 96 -9.51 8.28 -23.93
C VAL A 96 -11.03 8.22 -23.90
N SER A 97 -11.60 7.44 -22.97
CA SER A 97 -13.06 7.29 -22.86
C SER A 97 -13.68 8.12 -21.75
N ASN A 98 -12.86 8.61 -20.81
CA ASN A 98 -13.29 9.20 -19.54
C ASN A 98 -14.20 8.27 -18.71
N GLU A 99 -14.42 7.06 -19.17
CA GLU A 99 -15.19 6.04 -18.50
C GLU A 99 -14.34 5.34 -17.42
N ARG A 100 -15.02 4.67 -16.53
CA ARG A 100 -14.38 3.86 -15.54
C ARG A 100 -13.79 2.60 -16.20
N VAL A 101 -12.54 2.31 -15.89
CA VAL A 101 -11.91 1.05 -16.29
C VAL A 101 -12.46 -0.06 -15.39
N GLU A 102 -13.05 -1.07 -15.98
CA GLU A 102 -13.54 -2.25 -15.26
C GLU A 102 -12.34 -3.10 -14.78
N GLY A 103 -12.47 -3.64 -13.57
CA GLY A 103 -11.41 -4.44 -12.98
C GLY A 103 -11.77 -5.01 -11.62
N VAL A 104 -10.84 -5.78 -11.07
CA VAL A 104 -10.92 -6.39 -9.75
C VAL A 104 -10.02 -5.63 -8.80
N VAL A 105 -10.53 -5.33 -7.62
CA VAL A 105 -9.78 -4.71 -6.51
C VAL A 105 -9.48 -5.80 -5.48
N ASP A 106 -8.21 -6.10 -5.30
CA ASP A 106 -7.73 -6.99 -4.23
C ASP A 106 -7.10 -6.15 -3.12
N ALA A 107 -7.56 -6.34 -1.89
CA ALA A 107 -7.08 -5.61 -0.73
C ALA A 107 -6.37 -6.55 0.25
N GLY A 108 -5.12 -6.22 0.56
CA GLY A 108 -4.35 -6.80 1.67
C GLY A 108 -4.22 -5.80 2.82
N SER A 109 -3.62 -6.23 3.93
CA SER A 109 -3.50 -5.38 5.14
C SER A 109 -2.85 -4.01 4.86
N ARG A 110 -1.84 -3.95 4.01
CA ARG A 110 -1.13 -2.69 3.66
C ARG A 110 -0.98 -2.48 2.16
N MET A 111 -1.71 -3.24 1.38
CA MET A 111 -1.55 -3.22 -0.07
C MET A 111 -2.90 -3.34 -0.75
N LEU A 112 -3.04 -2.57 -1.81
CA LEU A 112 -4.14 -2.62 -2.75
C LEU A 112 -3.58 -2.99 -4.11
N MET A 113 -4.25 -3.88 -4.82
CA MET A 113 -3.99 -4.17 -6.22
C MET A 113 -5.27 -3.99 -7.03
N PHE A 114 -5.19 -3.18 -8.08
CA PHE A 114 -6.22 -3.11 -9.10
C PHE A 114 -5.76 -3.89 -10.33
N ARG A 115 -6.55 -4.88 -10.73
CA ARG A 115 -6.33 -5.66 -11.97
C ARG A 115 -7.42 -5.29 -12.97
N PRO A 116 -7.07 -4.70 -14.13
CA PRO A 116 -8.07 -4.44 -15.16
C PRO A 116 -8.64 -5.77 -15.69
N SER A 117 -9.90 -5.76 -16.09
CA SER A 117 -10.56 -6.95 -16.70
C SER A 117 -10.11 -7.21 -18.15
N GLY A 118 -9.41 -6.27 -18.74
CA GLY A 118 -8.84 -6.31 -20.08
C GLY A 118 -7.75 -5.27 -20.22
N GLU A 119 -7.45 -4.84 -21.42
CA GLU A 119 -6.50 -3.76 -21.67
C GLU A 119 -7.08 -2.40 -21.25
N TYR A 120 -6.23 -1.50 -20.78
CA TYR A 120 -6.66 -0.11 -20.57
C TYR A 120 -7.05 0.51 -21.90
N PRO A 121 -8.17 1.29 -21.94
CA PRO A 121 -8.55 2.01 -23.16
C PRO A 121 -7.45 2.97 -23.60
N MET A 122 -6.96 2.79 -24.82
CA MET A 122 -5.85 3.57 -25.38
C MET A 122 -6.25 4.22 -26.71
N GLY A 123 -5.74 5.42 -26.96
CA GLY A 123 -5.79 6.09 -28.23
C GLY A 123 -4.54 5.82 -29.09
N ASP A 124 -4.45 6.48 -30.24
CA ASP A 124 -3.33 6.30 -31.16
C ASP A 124 -1.98 6.71 -30.55
N SER A 125 -1.97 7.69 -29.65
CA SER A 125 -0.78 8.20 -28.96
C SER A 125 -0.60 7.67 -27.53
N GLY A 126 -1.35 6.62 -27.13
CA GLY A 126 -1.43 6.11 -25.77
C GLY A 126 -2.59 6.68 -24.97
N ALA A 127 -2.52 6.58 -23.65
CA ALA A 127 -3.54 7.09 -22.73
C ALA A 127 -2.92 7.55 -21.41
N GLU A 128 -3.58 8.48 -20.74
CA GLU A 128 -3.36 8.78 -19.33
C GLU A 128 -4.37 7.98 -18.49
N ILE A 129 -3.84 7.20 -17.57
CA ILE A 129 -4.65 6.42 -16.64
C ILE A 129 -4.58 7.11 -15.28
N THR A 130 -5.74 7.44 -14.75
CA THR A 130 -5.88 8.09 -13.45
C THR A 130 -6.51 7.11 -12.47
N ILE A 131 -5.86 6.87 -11.32
CA ILE A 131 -6.44 6.18 -10.18
C ILE A 131 -6.81 7.19 -9.09
N ASN A 132 -8.03 7.07 -8.57
CA ASN A 132 -8.52 7.84 -7.44
C ASN A 132 -8.88 6.89 -6.30
N LEU A 133 -8.39 7.17 -5.10
CA LEU A 133 -8.81 6.52 -3.86
C LEU A 133 -9.62 7.54 -3.06
N LEU A 134 -10.84 7.18 -2.70
CA LEU A 134 -11.71 8.06 -1.94
C LEU A 134 -11.33 8.03 -0.46
N GLY A 135 -10.79 9.10 0.08
CA GLY A 135 -10.50 9.28 1.51
C GLY A 135 -11.54 10.17 2.20
N THR A 136 -12.37 10.88 1.43
CA THR A 136 -13.46 11.70 1.93
C THR A 136 -14.78 10.96 1.75
N GLU A 137 -15.67 11.08 2.74
CA GLU A 137 -17.00 10.50 2.69
C GLU A 137 -17.78 11.01 1.50
N THR A 138 -18.23 10.06 0.68
CA THR A 138 -19.12 10.29 -0.46
C THR A 138 -20.27 9.30 -0.35
N GLY A 139 -21.29 9.43 -1.16
CA GLY A 139 -22.39 8.44 -1.22
C GLY A 139 -21.92 7.00 -1.49
N SER A 140 -20.70 6.81 -1.95
CA SER A 140 -20.06 5.51 -2.23
C SER A 140 -19.15 5.00 -1.10
N GLY A 141 -19.07 5.72 0.03
CA GLY A 141 -18.16 5.41 1.12
C GLY A 141 -16.75 6.01 0.94
N PHE A 142 -15.83 5.61 1.80
CA PHE A 142 -14.43 6.08 1.78
C PHE A 142 -13.49 5.04 2.38
N ILE A 143 -12.22 5.11 2.00
CA ILE A 143 -11.15 4.22 2.47
C ILE A 143 -10.67 4.67 3.85
N MET A 144 -10.52 3.72 4.78
CA MET A 144 -10.01 3.97 6.13
C MET A 144 -9.01 2.90 6.56
N GLY A 145 -8.17 3.25 7.53
CA GLY A 145 -7.30 2.31 8.21
C GLY A 145 -8.05 1.39 9.19
N GLU A 146 -7.39 0.33 9.65
CA GLU A 146 -7.89 -0.52 10.76
C GLU A 146 -8.13 0.26 12.05
N ASN A 147 -7.46 1.41 12.22
CA ASN A 147 -7.65 2.33 13.33
C ASN A 147 -8.95 3.15 13.25
N GLY A 148 -9.75 2.98 12.19
CA GLY A 148 -11.00 3.69 11.92
C GLY A 148 -10.80 5.13 11.43
N ILE A 149 -9.57 5.52 11.06
CA ILE A 149 -9.27 6.87 10.58
C ILE A 149 -9.30 6.87 9.04
N PRO A 150 -9.97 7.85 8.41
CA PRO A 150 -9.97 8.01 6.96
C PRO A 150 -8.56 8.15 6.36
N LEU A 151 -8.40 7.71 5.12
CA LEU A 151 -7.18 7.91 4.33
C LEU A 151 -6.89 9.41 4.19
N ASP A 152 -5.65 9.82 4.47
CA ASP A 152 -5.11 11.13 4.11
C ASP A 152 -4.65 11.04 2.65
N GLY A 153 -5.58 11.24 1.74
CA GLY A 153 -5.33 11.03 0.31
C GLY A 153 -4.59 12.18 -0.36
N ASP A 154 -4.76 13.40 0.10
CA ASP A 154 -4.09 14.61 -0.42
C ASP A 154 -2.77 14.91 0.32
N ASN A 155 -2.47 14.11 1.37
CA ASN A 155 -1.24 14.16 2.15
C ASN A 155 -1.03 15.49 2.89
N ASP A 156 -2.12 16.12 3.36
CA ASP A 156 -2.10 17.37 4.14
C ASP A 156 -1.86 17.12 5.65
N GLY A 157 -1.81 15.85 6.08
CA GLY A 157 -1.63 15.43 7.47
C GLY A 157 -2.92 15.28 8.26
N LYS A 158 -4.08 15.50 7.63
CA LYS A 158 -5.39 15.35 8.23
C LYS A 158 -6.13 14.14 7.66
N PRO A 159 -7.05 13.54 8.42
CA PRO A 159 -7.92 12.50 7.89
C PRO A 159 -8.83 13.03 6.78
N GLY A 160 -8.94 12.29 5.68
CA GLY A 160 -9.76 12.67 4.53
C GLY A 160 -8.92 13.05 3.33
N GLY A 161 -9.55 13.73 2.35
CA GLY A 161 -8.92 14.01 1.07
C GLY A 161 -8.87 12.79 0.14
N ASN A 162 -8.89 13.00 -1.15
CA ASN A 162 -8.83 11.94 -2.15
C ASN A 162 -7.41 11.82 -2.71
N PHE A 163 -6.88 10.61 -2.72
CA PHE A 163 -5.63 10.36 -3.43
C PHE A 163 -5.90 10.28 -4.93
N LYS A 164 -5.14 11.04 -5.71
CA LYS A 164 -5.20 11.04 -7.17
C LYS A 164 -3.81 10.86 -7.74
N TYR A 165 -3.66 9.88 -8.61
CA TYR A 165 -2.42 9.63 -9.32
C TYR A 165 -2.70 9.35 -10.79
N THR A 166 -1.90 9.97 -11.68
CA THR A 166 -2.00 9.80 -13.13
C THR A 166 -0.66 9.36 -13.68
N TYR A 167 -0.67 8.35 -14.54
CA TYR A 167 0.48 7.89 -15.30
C TYR A 167 0.10 7.74 -16.77
N ARG A 168 1.10 7.75 -17.64
CA ARG A 168 0.92 7.65 -19.08
C ARG A 168 1.36 6.27 -19.58
N ILE A 169 0.50 5.65 -20.37
CA ILE A 169 0.83 4.47 -21.16
C ILE A 169 1.10 4.93 -22.58
N ILE A 170 2.23 4.51 -23.15
CA ILE A 170 2.61 4.79 -24.53
C ILE A 170 2.35 3.51 -25.33
N LYS A 171 1.82 3.67 -26.54
CA LYS A 171 1.59 2.56 -27.47
C LYS A 171 2.91 2.11 -28.09
#